data_87c9877bef760f0b54844ee4be8c97de
#
_entry.id   87c9877bef760f0b54844ee4be8c97de
#
_cell.length_a   1.000
_cell.length_b   1.000
_cell.length_c   1.000
_cell.angle_alpha   90.00
_cell.angle_beta   90.00
_cell.angle_gamma   90.00
#
_symmetry.space_group_name_H-M   'P 1'
#
loop_
_entity.id
_entity.type
_entity.pdbx_description
1 polymer ?
#
loop_
_entity_poly.entity_id
_entity_poly.type
_entity_poly.pdbx_seq_one_letter_code
_entity_poly.pdbx_strand_id
1 'polypeptide(L)'
;MSIYRLSPSPNFGVGEVMYESWEDGFTPEECERIIQYGESLCPENSVVGSDDESQEVAEQIRKSKNSWIELNKDTEWIYDRLGNILRCMNGMHWRFDIHGFHEHLQYTVYHDDKSFYRWHVDNMMMSDMPPRKLSMSVQLTDPADYEGGELQINDGTIHTVANDRGIVTVFPSYILHRVTPVTRGTRRSLVAVSYTHLTLPTSHNV
;
A
#
# COMPACT_ATOMS: atom_id res chain seq x y z
N MET A 1 41.91 -10.11 -21.65
CA MET A 1 40.61 -10.52 -21.11
C MET A 1 39.56 -9.55 -21.62
N SER A 2 38.60 -10.01 -22.42
CA SER A 2 37.56 -9.13 -22.98
C SER A 2 36.44 -8.96 -21.94
N ILE A 3 36.19 -7.74 -21.48
CA ILE A 3 35.09 -7.45 -20.53
C ILE A 3 33.83 -7.19 -21.35
N TYR A 4 32.79 -7.98 -21.13
CA TYR A 4 31.46 -7.70 -21.67
C TYR A 4 30.88 -6.45 -20.99
N ARG A 5 30.65 -5.39 -21.75
CA ARG A 5 30.09 -4.14 -21.26
C ARG A 5 28.64 -4.03 -21.67
N LEU A 6 27.78 -3.81 -20.69
CA LEU A 6 26.40 -3.41 -20.95
C LEU A 6 26.37 -1.96 -21.43
N SER A 7 25.49 -1.67 -22.36
CA SER A 7 25.19 -0.27 -22.70
C SER A 7 24.64 0.44 -21.47
N PRO A 8 25.04 1.70 -21.21
CA PRO A 8 24.45 2.46 -20.10
C PRO A 8 22.93 2.50 -20.24
N SER A 9 22.24 2.18 -19.15
CA SER A 9 20.79 2.38 -19.12
C SER A 9 20.49 3.87 -19.24
N PRO A 10 19.54 4.30 -20.09
CA PRO A 10 19.12 5.70 -20.15
C PRO A 10 18.46 6.19 -18.86
N ASN A 11 18.23 5.30 -17.89
CA ASN A 11 17.54 5.55 -16.64
C ASN A 11 18.51 5.57 -15.44
N PHE A 12 19.65 6.23 -15.56
CA PHE A 12 20.55 6.46 -14.43
C PHE A 12 19.81 7.17 -13.30
N GLY A 13 19.82 6.59 -12.09
CA GLY A 13 19.24 7.15 -10.88
C GLY A 13 17.76 6.79 -10.63
N VAL A 14 17.15 5.91 -11.44
CA VAL A 14 15.79 5.42 -11.19
C VAL A 14 15.88 4.09 -10.44
N GLY A 15 15.24 4.00 -9.26
CA GLY A 15 15.14 2.78 -8.48
C GLY A 15 15.94 2.72 -7.18
N GLU A 16 16.60 3.82 -6.79
CA GLU A 16 17.28 3.92 -5.50
C GLU A 16 16.35 4.36 -4.36
N VAL A 17 15.16 4.91 -4.69
CA VAL A 17 14.19 5.36 -3.70
C VAL A 17 13.32 4.18 -3.27
N MET A 18 13.43 3.79 -1.99
CA MET A 18 12.71 2.64 -1.44
C MET A 18 11.29 2.99 -1.01
N TYR A 19 11.06 4.22 -0.64
CA TYR A 19 9.74 4.81 -0.40
C TYR A 19 9.82 6.32 -0.51
N GLU A 20 8.69 6.95 -0.75
CA GLU A 20 8.57 8.40 -0.74
C GLU A 20 7.21 8.79 -0.17
N SER A 21 7.12 9.96 0.44
CA SER A 21 5.90 10.46 1.04
C SER A 21 5.44 11.74 0.36
N TRP A 22 4.13 11.79 0.06
CA TRP A 22 3.45 12.96 -0.45
C TRP A 22 2.74 13.65 0.72
N GLU A 23 3.26 14.78 1.14
CA GLU A 23 2.67 15.61 2.18
C GLU A 23 1.34 16.21 1.69
N ASP A 24 0.41 16.44 2.61
CA ASP A 24 -0.90 17.04 2.34
C ASP A 24 -1.69 16.36 1.21
N GLY A 25 -1.56 15.03 1.08
CA GLY A 25 -2.29 14.27 0.08
C GLY A 25 -3.81 14.32 0.27
N PHE A 26 -4.24 14.39 1.54
CA PHE A 26 -5.64 14.59 1.97
C PHE A 26 -5.72 15.58 3.12
N THR A 27 -6.74 16.44 3.13
CA THR A 27 -6.99 17.32 4.27
C THR A 27 -7.55 16.54 5.46
N PRO A 28 -7.49 17.06 6.69
CA PRO A 28 -8.10 16.43 7.87
C PRO A 28 -9.60 16.12 7.67
N GLU A 29 -10.35 17.00 7.00
CA GLU A 29 -11.78 16.82 6.72
C GLU A 29 -12.00 15.71 5.69
N GLU A 30 -11.14 15.59 4.68
CA GLU A 30 -11.17 14.51 3.71
C GLU A 30 -10.83 13.17 4.37
N CYS A 31 -9.83 13.13 5.25
CA CYS A 31 -9.51 11.95 6.06
C CYS A 31 -10.71 11.51 6.90
N GLU A 32 -11.41 12.45 7.55
CA GLU A 32 -12.61 12.15 8.33
C GLU A 32 -13.74 11.58 7.48
N ARG A 33 -13.96 12.12 6.27
CA ARG A 33 -14.94 11.58 5.32
C ARG A 33 -14.61 10.14 4.89
N ILE A 34 -13.33 9.86 4.66
CA ILE A 34 -12.87 8.50 4.33
C ILE A 34 -13.10 7.56 5.51
N ILE A 35 -12.80 8.00 6.74
CA ILE A 35 -13.05 7.22 7.97
C ILE A 35 -14.54 6.90 8.10
N GLN A 36 -15.41 7.91 8.02
CA GLN A 36 -16.87 7.73 8.14
C GLN A 36 -17.40 6.74 7.09
N TYR A 37 -16.92 6.85 5.85
CA TYR A 37 -17.32 5.93 4.78
C TYR A 37 -16.81 4.51 5.07
N GLY A 38 -15.54 4.34 5.42
CA GLY A 38 -14.95 3.04 5.72
C GLY A 38 -15.59 2.34 6.92
N GLU A 39 -15.90 3.08 7.99
CA GLU A 39 -16.62 2.55 9.17
C GLU A 39 -18.08 2.16 8.82
N SER A 40 -18.75 2.88 7.92
CA SER A 40 -20.12 2.57 7.49
C SER A 40 -20.20 1.22 6.75
N LEU A 41 -19.10 0.71 6.23
CA LEU A 41 -18.98 -0.59 5.57
C LEU A 41 -18.81 -1.76 6.58
N CYS A 42 -18.83 -1.48 7.88
CA CYS A 42 -18.69 -2.48 8.95
C CYS A 42 -17.40 -3.32 8.82
N PRO A 43 -16.22 -2.76 9.10
CA PRO A 43 -14.95 -3.48 8.94
C PRO A 43 -14.91 -4.82 9.68
N GLU A 44 -14.53 -5.88 8.96
CA GLU A 44 -14.44 -7.25 9.48
C GLU A 44 -12.97 -7.64 9.75
N ASN A 45 -12.76 -8.70 10.53
CA ASN A 45 -11.43 -9.21 10.81
C ASN A 45 -10.69 -9.54 9.50
N SER A 46 -9.46 -9.05 9.39
CA SER A 46 -8.64 -9.28 8.20
C SER A 46 -8.29 -10.75 8.07
N VAL A 47 -8.49 -11.29 6.89
CA VAL A 47 -8.03 -12.65 6.53
C VAL A 47 -6.71 -12.49 5.79
N VAL A 48 -5.69 -13.27 6.18
CA VAL A 48 -4.38 -13.35 5.52
C VAL A 48 -4.07 -14.82 5.30
N GLY A 49 -3.67 -15.17 4.08
CA GLY A 49 -3.30 -16.55 3.72
C GLY A 49 -4.26 -17.17 2.72
N SER A 50 -4.00 -18.43 2.37
CA SER A 50 -4.90 -19.22 1.52
C SER A 50 -6.10 -19.74 2.33
N ASP A 51 -7.18 -20.09 1.66
CA ASP A 51 -8.42 -20.63 2.25
C ASP A 51 -8.22 -21.84 3.20
N ASP A 52 -7.02 -22.45 3.18
CA ASP A 52 -6.65 -23.60 4.01
C ASP A 52 -5.92 -23.24 5.31
N GLU A 53 -5.56 -21.97 5.54
CA GLU A 53 -4.89 -21.58 6.79
C GLU A 53 -5.91 -21.35 7.91
N SER A 54 -5.59 -21.87 9.12
CA SER A 54 -6.44 -21.65 10.28
C SER A 54 -6.47 -20.18 10.67
N GLN A 55 -7.61 -19.70 11.18
CA GLN A 55 -7.78 -18.33 11.66
C GLN A 55 -6.71 -17.94 12.70
N GLU A 56 -6.27 -18.88 13.53
CA GLU A 56 -5.20 -18.67 14.52
C GLU A 56 -3.85 -18.31 13.86
N VAL A 57 -3.50 -18.92 12.72
CA VAL A 57 -2.28 -18.60 11.96
C VAL A 57 -2.40 -17.23 11.32
N ALA A 58 -3.54 -16.92 10.73
CA ALA A 58 -3.81 -15.61 10.15
C ALA A 58 -3.68 -14.48 11.20
N GLU A 59 -4.23 -14.66 12.41
CA GLU A 59 -4.13 -13.70 13.51
C GLU A 59 -2.71 -13.53 14.06
N GLN A 60 -1.83 -14.52 13.89
CA GLN A 60 -0.40 -14.38 14.22
C GLN A 60 0.36 -13.53 13.21
N ILE A 61 -0.12 -13.39 11.99
CA ILE A 61 0.49 -12.61 10.92
C ILE A 61 -0.08 -11.20 10.92
N ARG A 62 -1.40 -11.07 11.04
CA ARG A 62 -2.12 -9.81 11.00
C ARG A 62 -3.29 -9.81 11.97
N LYS A 63 -3.37 -8.78 12.78
CA LYS A 63 -4.53 -8.49 13.62
C LYS A 63 -5.01 -7.08 13.27
N SER A 64 -6.04 -6.98 12.49
CA SER A 64 -6.67 -5.72 12.08
C SER A 64 -8.08 -6.00 11.55
N LYS A 65 -8.85 -4.94 11.32
CA LYS A 65 -10.13 -5.03 10.62
C LYS A 65 -10.05 -4.30 9.30
N ASN A 66 -10.72 -4.80 8.28
CA ASN A 66 -10.75 -4.20 6.95
C ASN A 66 -12.18 -4.05 6.44
N SER A 67 -12.39 -3.00 5.66
CA SER A 67 -13.47 -2.92 4.68
C SER A 67 -12.92 -2.46 3.33
N TRP A 68 -13.67 -2.72 2.26
CA TRP A 68 -13.24 -2.44 0.90
C TRP A 68 -14.08 -1.32 0.31
N ILE A 69 -13.43 -0.20 0.00
CA ILE A 69 -14.07 0.97 -0.60
C ILE A 69 -14.08 0.76 -2.12
N GLU A 70 -15.24 0.45 -2.67
CA GLU A 70 -15.44 0.27 -4.12
C GLU A 70 -15.43 1.60 -4.86
N LEU A 71 -15.04 1.57 -6.13
CA LEU A 71 -15.15 2.72 -7.01
C LEU A 71 -16.62 2.96 -7.38
N ASN A 72 -17.14 4.11 -6.99
CA ASN A 72 -18.48 4.59 -7.30
C ASN A 72 -18.50 6.12 -7.26
N LYS A 73 -19.67 6.76 -7.49
CA LYS A 73 -19.81 8.22 -7.54
C LYS A 73 -19.41 8.95 -6.24
N ASP A 74 -19.56 8.28 -5.09
CA ASP A 74 -19.24 8.87 -3.78
C ASP A 74 -17.77 8.75 -3.44
N THR A 75 -17.06 7.80 -4.06
CA THR A 75 -15.66 7.43 -3.76
C THR A 75 -14.69 7.77 -4.90
N GLU A 76 -15.18 8.09 -6.11
CA GLU A 76 -14.35 8.39 -7.29
C GLU A 76 -13.28 9.44 -7.00
N TRP A 77 -13.59 10.47 -6.22
CA TRP A 77 -12.66 11.53 -5.84
C TRP A 77 -11.43 11.01 -5.08
N ILE A 78 -11.56 9.91 -4.30
CA ILE A 78 -10.46 9.27 -3.59
C ILE A 78 -9.54 8.57 -4.60
N TYR A 79 -10.14 7.79 -5.51
CA TYR A 79 -9.42 7.10 -6.58
C TYR A 79 -8.68 8.07 -7.50
N ASP A 80 -9.32 9.16 -7.89
CA ASP A 80 -8.71 10.20 -8.73
C ASP A 80 -7.52 10.87 -8.02
N ARG A 81 -7.67 11.18 -6.73
CA ARG A 81 -6.60 11.77 -5.91
C ARG A 81 -5.40 10.82 -5.80
N LEU A 82 -5.63 9.57 -5.42
CA LEU A 82 -4.58 8.55 -5.31
C LEU A 82 -3.93 8.26 -6.67
N GLY A 83 -4.71 8.18 -7.74
CA GLY A 83 -4.21 7.97 -9.10
C GLY A 83 -3.31 9.11 -9.57
N ASN A 84 -3.65 10.36 -9.24
CA ASN A 84 -2.83 11.52 -9.57
C ASN A 84 -1.51 11.53 -8.80
N ILE A 85 -1.55 11.31 -7.47
CA ILE A 85 -0.36 11.21 -6.62
C ILE A 85 0.55 10.07 -7.13
N LEU A 86 -0.02 8.89 -7.35
CA LEU A 86 0.71 7.72 -7.84
C LEU A 86 1.41 8.00 -9.18
N ARG A 87 0.72 8.62 -10.13
CA ARG A 87 1.29 8.96 -11.45
C ARG A 87 2.45 9.93 -11.32
N CYS A 88 2.32 10.96 -10.49
CA CYS A 88 3.38 11.92 -10.23
C CYS A 88 4.60 11.25 -9.61
N MET A 89 4.42 10.50 -8.52
CA MET A 89 5.50 9.86 -7.80
C MET A 89 6.18 8.77 -8.62
N ASN A 90 5.40 7.95 -9.33
CA ASN A 90 5.96 6.95 -10.24
C ASN A 90 6.79 7.58 -11.36
N GLY A 91 6.33 8.69 -11.92
CA GLY A 91 7.07 9.43 -12.97
C GLY A 91 8.39 10.00 -12.48
N MET A 92 8.46 10.44 -11.22
CA MET A 92 9.67 10.99 -10.61
C MET A 92 10.67 9.92 -10.15
N HIS A 93 10.18 8.81 -9.57
CA HIS A 93 11.04 7.91 -8.79
C HIS A 93 11.23 6.52 -9.41
N TRP A 94 10.15 5.86 -9.92
CA TRP A 94 10.26 4.44 -10.30
C TRP A 94 10.05 4.17 -11.79
N ARG A 95 9.19 4.94 -12.45
CA ARG A 95 8.88 4.79 -13.89
C ARG A 95 8.42 3.38 -14.26
N PHE A 96 7.69 2.72 -13.37
CA PHE A 96 7.04 1.47 -13.69
C PHE A 96 5.94 1.70 -14.72
N ASP A 97 5.74 0.72 -15.59
CA ASP A 97 4.54 0.65 -16.43
C ASP A 97 3.38 0.22 -15.56
N ILE A 98 2.55 1.19 -15.14
CA ILE A 98 1.37 0.96 -14.29
C ILE A 98 0.10 1.25 -15.03
N HIS A 99 -0.90 0.38 -14.84
CA HIS A 99 -2.21 0.50 -15.49
C HIS A 99 -3.26 1.15 -14.59
N GLY A 100 -3.22 0.88 -13.29
CA GLY A 100 -4.18 1.41 -12.31
C GLY A 100 -4.36 0.51 -11.11
N PHE A 101 -5.50 0.68 -10.45
CA PHE A 101 -5.93 -0.15 -9.31
C PHE A 101 -6.87 -1.24 -9.81
N HIS A 102 -6.53 -2.51 -9.59
CA HIS A 102 -7.37 -3.67 -9.93
C HIS A 102 -8.16 -4.18 -8.74
N GLU A 103 -7.80 -3.75 -7.55
CA GLU A 103 -8.50 -4.06 -6.30
C GLU A 103 -9.17 -2.80 -5.76
N HIS A 104 -10.19 -2.99 -4.94
CA HIS A 104 -10.79 -1.90 -4.18
C HIS A 104 -9.80 -1.35 -3.16
N LEU A 105 -10.00 -0.10 -2.73
CA LEU A 105 -9.18 0.50 -1.70
C LEU A 105 -9.45 -0.17 -0.36
N GLN A 106 -8.40 -0.59 0.34
CA GLN A 106 -8.53 -1.26 1.62
C GLN A 106 -8.51 -0.24 2.77
N TYR A 107 -9.66 0.00 3.37
CA TYR A 107 -9.74 0.71 4.63
C TYR A 107 -9.37 -0.22 5.77
N THR A 108 -8.39 0.14 6.59
CA THR A 108 -7.85 -0.73 7.64
C THR A 108 -7.89 -0.04 8.99
N VAL A 109 -8.34 -0.76 10.00
CA VAL A 109 -8.45 -0.32 11.39
C VAL A 109 -7.58 -1.20 12.29
N TYR A 110 -6.72 -0.57 13.08
CA TYR A 110 -5.87 -1.16 14.09
C TYR A 110 -6.27 -0.60 15.46
N HIS A 111 -6.71 -1.47 16.38
CA HIS A 111 -7.14 -1.10 17.73
C HIS A 111 -6.00 -1.26 18.75
N ASP A 112 -6.19 -0.70 19.96
CA ASP A 112 -5.28 -0.79 21.11
C ASP A 112 -5.19 -2.17 21.77
N ASP A 113 -5.85 -3.15 21.19
CA ASP A 113 -5.72 -4.57 21.54
C ASP A 113 -4.46 -5.23 20.98
N LYS A 114 -3.44 -4.41 20.69
CA LYS A 114 -2.19 -4.77 20.02
C LYS A 114 -2.40 -5.21 18.57
N SER A 115 -3.36 -4.63 17.87
CA SER A 115 -3.51 -4.81 16.43
C SER A 115 -2.24 -4.43 15.67
N PHE A 116 -1.83 -5.26 14.73
CA PHE A 116 -0.57 -5.16 14.00
C PHE A 116 -0.64 -5.84 12.63
N TYR A 117 0.41 -5.67 11.83
CA TYR A 117 0.68 -6.47 10.64
C TYR A 117 2.19 -6.76 10.58
N ARG A 118 2.57 -8.03 10.57
CA ARG A 118 3.99 -8.45 10.55
C ARG A 118 4.68 -8.03 9.26
N TRP A 119 5.99 -8.25 9.21
CA TRP A 119 6.80 -8.07 8.02
C TRP A 119 6.26 -8.90 6.85
N HIS A 120 5.93 -8.22 5.75
CA HIS A 120 5.41 -8.82 4.52
C HIS A 120 5.77 -7.97 3.31
N VAL A 121 5.53 -8.50 2.14
CA VAL A 121 5.56 -7.81 0.86
C VAL A 121 4.19 -7.92 0.22
N ASP A 122 3.77 -6.90 -0.53
CA ASP A 122 2.47 -6.92 -1.20
C ASP A 122 2.52 -7.63 -2.55
N ASN A 123 3.73 -7.82 -3.10
CA ASN A 123 3.92 -8.48 -4.39
C ASN A 123 3.82 -9.99 -4.25
N MET A 124 2.60 -10.50 -4.03
CA MET A 124 2.34 -11.94 -4.09
C MET A 124 2.12 -12.32 -5.56
N MET A 125 2.93 -13.26 -6.06
CA MET A 125 2.72 -13.84 -7.39
C MET A 125 1.51 -14.78 -7.34
N MET A 126 0.33 -14.23 -7.59
CA MET A 126 -0.85 -15.04 -7.89
C MET A 126 -0.86 -15.31 -9.39
N SER A 127 -1.04 -16.56 -9.81
CA SER A 127 -0.88 -17.02 -11.20
C SER A 127 -1.76 -16.27 -12.21
N ASP A 128 -2.88 -15.71 -11.78
CA ASP A 128 -3.91 -15.16 -12.64
C ASP A 128 -4.09 -13.64 -12.51
N MET A 129 -3.29 -12.99 -11.66
CA MET A 129 -3.37 -11.53 -11.45
C MET A 129 -2.12 -10.84 -12.01
N PRO A 130 -2.26 -9.62 -12.57
CA PRO A 130 -1.12 -8.82 -12.96
C PRO A 130 -0.20 -8.56 -11.76
N PRO A 131 1.12 -8.48 -11.95
CA PRO A 131 2.04 -8.17 -10.87
C PRO A 131 1.76 -6.79 -10.25
N ARG A 132 1.67 -6.75 -8.92
CA ARG A 132 1.62 -5.51 -8.15
C ARG A 132 2.94 -4.76 -8.27
N LYS A 133 2.91 -3.44 -8.44
CA LYS A 133 4.10 -2.60 -8.66
C LYS A 133 4.36 -1.61 -7.56
N LEU A 134 3.37 -0.81 -7.21
CA LEU A 134 3.48 0.21 -6.16
C LEU A 134 2.33 0.03 -5.17
N SER A 135 2.68 0.08 -3.91
CA SER A 135 1.76 0.13 -2.78
C SER A 135 1.69 1.55 -2.25
N MET A 136 0.52 1.95 -1.80
CA MET A 136 0.24 3.26 -1.19
C MET A 136 -0.40 3.05 0.17
N SER A 137 -0.01 3.86 1.14
CA SER A 137 -0.66 3.92 2.45
C SER A 137 -0.98 5.38 2.79
N VAL A 138 -2.25 5.69 3.02
CA VAL A 138 -2.71 6.99 3.51
C VAL A 138 -2.90 6.91 5.02
N GLN A 139 -2.29 7.82 5.76
CA GLN A 139 -2.51 7.96 7.20
C GLN A 139 -3.77 8.79 7.43
N LEU A 140 -4.80 8.18 8.03
CA LEU A 140 -6.11 8.83 8.23
C LEU A 140 -6.29 9.40 9.64
N THR A 141 -5.77 8.70 10.67
CA THR A 141 -5.89 9.13 12.08
C THR A 141 -4.81 10.15 12.42
N ASP A 142 -5.15 11.16 13.21
CA ASP A 142 -4.18 12.08 13.77
C ASP A 142 -3.18 11.32 14.66
N PRO A 143 -1.86 11.53 14.54
CA PRO A 143 -0.84 10.85 15.35
C PRO A 143 -0.98 11.12 16.85
N ALA A 144 -1.65 12.18 17.27
CA ALA A 144 -1.93 12.47 18.69
C ALA A 144 -3.00 11.53 19.30
N ASP A 145 -3.84 10.87 18.47
CA ASP A 145 -4.96 10.05 18.91
C ASP A 145 -4.61 8.58 19.17
N TYR A 146 -3.37 8.15 18.87
CA TYR A 146 -2.94 6.77 19.08
C TYR A 146 -1.45 6.66 19.43
N GLU A 147 -1.01 5.48 19.90
CA GLU A 147 0.39 5.15 20.15
C GLU A 147 0.74 3.80 19.52
N GLY A 148 1.98 3.66 19.05
CA GLY A 148 2.41 2.50 18.25
C GLY A 148 1.85 2.59 16.82
N GLY A 149 1.58 1.44 16.20
CA GLY A 149 0.98 1.39 14.86
C GLY A 149 1.85 2.03 13.76
N GLU A 150 3.15 2.11 13.96
CA GLU A 150 4.08 2.70 13.00
C GLU A 150 4.12 1.88 11.71
N LEU A 151 4.00 2.53 10.56
CA LEU A 151 4.38 1.93 9.29
C LEU A 151 5.91 1.95 9.19
N GLN A 152 6.50 0.77 9.09
CA GLN A 152 7.94 0.62 8.97
C GLN A 152 8.29 -0.11 7.68
N ILE A 153 9.33 0.37 7.00
CA ILE A 153 9.88 -0.15 5.74
C ILE A 153 11.30 -0.65 6.02
N ASN A 154 11.67 -1.77 5.40
CA ASN A 154 12.98 -2.37 5.55
C ASN A 154 13.63 -2.61 4.17
N ASP A 155 14.68 -1.89 3.91
CA ASP A 155 15.57 -2.03 2.73
C ASP A 155 16.96 -2.58 3.10
N GLY A 156 17.08 -3.19 4.29
CA GLY A 156 18.32 -3.54 4.97
C GLY A 156 18.54 -2.69 6.23
N THR A 157 17.86 -1.54 6.29
CA THR A 157 17.71 -0.68 7.46
C THR A 157 16.22 -0.47 7.71
N ILE A 158 15.81 -0.41 8.97
CA ILE A 158 14.41 -0.15 9.32
C ILE A 158 14.17 1.36 9.38
N HIS A 159 13.25 1.82 8.56
CA HIS A 159 12.78 3.20 8.50
C HIS A 159 11.36 3.27 9.04
N THR A 160 11.10 4.17 9.98
CA THR A 160 9.74 4.54 10.38
C THR A 160 9.27 5.67 9.48
N VAL A 161 8.15 5.45 8.81
CA VAL A 161 7.56 6.41 7.87
C VAL A 161 6.86 7.52 8.63
N ALA A 162 6.83 8.72 8.06
CA ALA A 162 6.07 9.85 8.59
C ALA A 162 4.59 9.48 8.72
N ASN A 163 3.95 9.95 9.80
CA ASN A 163 2.58 9.57 10.18
C ASN A 163 1.63 10.77 10.32
N ASP A 164 1.97 11.90 9.73
CA ASP A 164 1.10 13.07 9.71
C ASP A 164 -0.22 12.74 9.02
N ARG A 165 -1.32 13.26 9.56
CA ARG A 165 -2.66 13.00 9.02
C ARG A 165 -2.78 13.49 7.57
N GLY A 166 -3.21 12.62 6.67
CA GLY A 166 -3.36 12.91 5.24
C GLY A 166 -2.13 12.65 4.39
N ILE A 167 -0.98 12.31 4.99
CA ILE A 167 0.21 11.92 4.24
C ILE A 167 -0.04 10.62 3.45
N VAL A 168 0.49 10.56 2.24
CA VAL A 168 0.42 9.38 1.37
C VAL A 168 1.83 8.85 1.13
N THR A 169 2.13 7.69 1.70
CA THR A 169 3.42 7.01 1.47
C THR A 169 3.27 6.02 0.34
N VAL A 170 4.21 6.06 -0.60
CA VAL A 170 4.27 5.16 -1.77
C VAL A 170 5.59 4.41 -1.77
N PHE A 171 5.54 3.12 -2.06
CA PHE A 171 6.72 2.26 -2.12
C PHE A 171 6.51 1.10 -3.10
N PRO A 172 7.58 0.52 -3.68
CA PRO A 172 7.46 -0.67 -4.50
C PRO A 172 6.86 -1.85 -3.71
N SER A 173 5.89 -2.55 -4.31
CA SER A 173 5.13 -3.62 -3.63
C SER A 173 6.00 -4.82 -3.20
N TYR A 174 7.23 -4.92 -3.68
CA TYR A 174 8.22 -5.93 -3.24
C TYR A 174 9.04 -5.51 -2.02
N ILE A 175 8.88 -4.28 -1.52
CA ILE A 175 9.59 -3.81 -0.33
C ILE A 175 8.96 -4.39 0.91
N LEU A 176 9.81 -4.93 1.79
CA LEU A 176 9.42 -5.49 3.07
C LEU A 176 8.93 -4.38 4.01
N HIS A 177 7.72 -4.51 4.51
CA HIS A 177 7.12 -3.52 5.40
C HIS A 177 6.24 -4.16 6.47
N ARG A 178 5.92 -3.40 7.51
CA ARG A 178 5.04 -3.83 8.60
C ARG A 178 4.29 -2.67 9.25
N VAL A 179 3.28 -3.01 10.04
CA VAL A 179 2.66 -2.10 11.02
C VAL A 179 2.94 -2.64 12.42
N THR A 180 3.59 -1.81 13.26
CA THR A 180 3.88 -2.18 14.65
C THR A 180 2.59 -2.26 15.47
N PRO A 181 2.58 -2.95 16.63
CA PRO A 181 1.38 -3.03 17.45
C PRO A 181 0.90 -1.65 17.91
N VAL A 182 -0.41 -1.41 17.80
CA VAL A 182 -1.07 -0.24 18.41
C VAL A 182 -1.24 -0.52 19.90
N THR A 183 -0.76 0.39 20.75
CA THR A 183 -0.76 0.23 22.20
C THR A 183 -1.77 1.14 22.91
N ARG A 184 -2.25 2.19 22.23
CA ARG A 184 -3.31 3.08 22.70
C ARG A 184 -4.08 3.65 21.51
N GLY A 185 -5.38 3.85 21.69
CA GLY A 185 -6.24 4.48 20.69
C GLY A 185 -6.51 3.61 19.46
N THR A 186 -6.79 4.23 18.34
CA THR A 186 -7.13 3.51 17.09
C THR A 186 -6.45 4.17 15.89
N ARG A 187 -5.60 3.42 15.20
CA ARG A 187 -5.01 3.86 13.93
C ARG A 187 -5.85 3.40 12.75
N ARG A 188 -6.12 4.30 11.83
CA ARG A 188 -6.83 4.03 10.58
C ARG A 188 -5.98 4.43 9.39
N SER A 189 -5.99 3.60 8.36
CA SER A 189 -5.26 3.87 7.10
C SER A 189 -6.08 3.41 5.90
N LEU A 190 -5.79 4.00 4.74
CA LEU A 190 -6.30 3.55 3.46
C LEU A 190 -5.13 3.01 2.63
N VAL A 191 -5.28 1.80 2.12
CA VAL A 191 -4.24 1.14 1.31
C VAL A 191 -4.75 0.96 -0.11
N ALA A 192 -3.88 1.23 -1.07
CA ALA A 192 -4.11 0.99 -2.49
C ALA A 192 -2.88 0.31 -3.10
N VAL A 193 -3.10 -0.56 -4.07
CA VAL A 193 -2.02 -1.25 -4.79
C VAL A 193 -2.22 -1.09 -6.28
N SER A 194 -1.17 -0.66 -6.98
CA SER A 194 -1.18 -0.52 -8.44
C SER A 194 -0.61 -1.74 -9.13
N TYR A 195 -1.07 -1.95 -10.35
CA TYR A 195 -0.76 -3.11 -11.18
C TYR A 195 -0.16 -2.69 -12.52
N THR A 196 0.65 -3.57 -13.11
CA THR A 196 1.07 -3.47 -14.52
C THR A 196 0.13 -4.25 -15.43
N HIS A 197 0.31 -4.09 -16.74
CA HIS A 197 -0.38 -4.92 -17.72
C HIS A 197 0.07 -6.39 -17.64
N LEU A 198 -0.88 -7.32 -17.79
CA LEU A 198 -0.54 -8.66 -18.27
C LEU A 198 -0.21 -8.50 -19.76
N THR A 199 1.07 -8.53 -20.11
CA THR A 199 1.44 -8.76 -21.51
C THR A 199 1.08 -10.19 -21.86
N LEU A 200 -0.04 -10.38 -22.57
CA LEU A 200 -0.27 -11.66 -23.24
C LEU A 200 0.93 -11.91 -24.17
N PRO A 201 1.54 -13.09 -24.16
CA PRO A 201 2.56 -13.42 -25.12
C PRO A 201 1.94 -13.23 -26.51
N THR A 202 2.46 -12.27 -27.27
CA THR A 202 2.14 -12.18 -28.70
C THR A 202 2.65 -13.46 -29.32
N SER A 203 1.73 -14.39 -29.66
CA SER A 203 2.05 -15.51 -30.50
C SER A 203 2.45 -14.94 -31.85
N HIS A 204 3.77 -14.80 -32.07
CA HIS A 204 4.27 -14.68 -33.43
C HIS A 204 4.04 -16.00 -34.11
N ASN A 205 2.94 -16.10 -34.84
CA ASN A 205 2.79 -17.11 -35.87
C ASN A 205 3.79 -16.78 -36.99
N VAL A 206 4.84 -17.57 -37.08
CA VAL A 206 5.73 -17.66 -38.24
C VAL A 206 5.08 -18.53 -39.29
#